data_22403bec98626ddfa021802e40d31080
#
_entry.id   22403bec98626ddfa021802e40d31080
#
_cell.length_a   1.000
_cell.length_b   1.000
_cell.length_c   1.000
_cell.angle_alpha   90.00
_cell.angle_beta   90.00
_cell.angle_gamma   90.00
#
_symmetry.space_group_name_H-M   'P 1'
#
loop_
_entity.id
_entity.type
_entity.pdbx_description
1 polymer ?
#
loop_
_entity_poly.entity_id
_entity_poly.type
_entity_poly.pdbx_seq_one_letter_code
_entity_poly.pdbx_strand_id
1 'polypeptide(L)'
;LHSCGTKYKSNISERGINRCPKCKAGSSKAEKEIADWLQSLGVEIIRRDRTLGIELDIFIPSAKTGIEFDGTYWHSSKFVNKANAVKKLKVCENHDIRLFTIQEHLWVRHQEKIKNKIKHAVLPVQEINKNEFTVQEIDVQTGNNFLGANHIDGKCNAKTVFAIVHNSEIVSVMAFVASKKFAEWELLRFETKPNINSAHAGEMLLTAFKMQYSSSIVVYSDRHWTEEKLYKALGFKFLKNKPVSCAWVRPGISFAEKETKNKNFKSVLLQHGFSFNPDLNICAIMHGLKFTKVYDKGCSIFVME
;
A
#
# COMPACT_ATOMS: atom_id res chain seq x y z
N LEU A 1 -1.08 0.11 -41.53
CA LEU A 1 -0.35 -0.99 -40.91
C LEU A 1 0.71 -0.36 -39.99
N HIS A 2 0.71 -0.71 -38.72
CA HIS A 2 1.76 -0.26 -37.83
C HIS A 2 3.02 -1.14 -37.92
N SER A 3 4.19 -0.63 -37.51
CA SER A 3 5.46 -1.39 -37.52
C SER A 3 5.39 -2.76 -36.80
N CYS A 4 4.45 -2.95 -35.88
CA CYS A 4 4.17 -4.21 -35.19
C CYS A 4 3.21 -5.15 -35.95
N GLY A 5 2.86 -4.86 -37.21
CA GLY A 5 1.94 -5.66 -38.03
C GLY A 5 0.44 -5.47 -37.75
N THR A 6 0.05 -4.67 -36.77
CA THR A 6 -1.36 -4.48 -36.40
C THR A 6 -2.09 -3.58 -37.44
N LYS A 7 -3.22 -4.06 -37.97
CA LYS A 7 -4.16 -3.27 -38.79
C LYS A 7 -5.21 -2.66 -37.85
N TYR A 8 -5.45 -1.34 -37.93
CA TYR A 8 -6.48 -0.65 -37.17
C TYR A 8 -6.97 0.61 -37.89
N LYS A 9 -8.20 1.04 -37.58
CA LYS A 9 -8.73 2.33 -38.02
C LYS A 9 -8.38 3.35 -36.95
N SER A 10 -7.80 4.49 -37.32
CA SER A 10 -7.58 5.62 -36.43
C SER A 10 -8.07 6.90 -37.07
N ASN A 11 -8.68 7.79 -36.30
CA ASN A 11 -8.89 9.16 -36.71
C ASN A 11 -7.54 9.88 -36.61
N ILE A 12 -7.20 10.66 -37.61
CA ILE A 12 -6.03 11.53 -37.58
C ILE A 12 -6.34 12.58 -36.52
N SER A 13 -5.71 12.47 -35.34
CA SER A 13 -5.78 13.56 -34.38
C SER A 13 -4.96 14.74 -34.90
N GLU A 14 -5.37 15.96 -34.61
CA GLU A 14 -4.71 17.20 -35.02
C GLU A 14 -3.20 17.29 -34.70
N ARG A 15 -2.67 16.32 -33.98
CA ARG A 15 -1.24 16.21 -33.62
C ARG A 15 -0.47 15.14 -34.41
N GLY A 16 -1.02 14.57 -35.46
CA GLY A 16 -0.31 13.72 -36.43
C GLY A 16 0.33 12.42 -35.92
N ILE A 17 0.06 11.99 -34.68
CA ILE A 17 0.67 10.80 -34.08
C ILE A 17 -0.32 9.65 -34.18
N ASN A 18 -0.17 8.82 -35.21
CA ASN A 18 -0.87 7.54 -35.30
C ASN A 18 -0.45 6.59 -34.21
N ARG A 19 -1.33 6.39 -33.23
CA ARG A 19 -1.05 5.52 -32.10
C ARG A 19 -1.75 4.18 -32.28
N CYS A 20 -0.96 3.16 -32.63
CA CYS A 20 -1.44 1.79 -32.73
C CYS A 20 -2.09 1.32 -31.42
N PRO A 21 -3.36 0.83 -31.43
CA PRO A 21 -4.01 0.38 -30.18
C PRO A 21 -3.27 -0.74 -29.48
N LYS A 22 -2.58 -1.62 -30.21
CA LYS A 22 -1.77 -2.69 -29.63
C LYS A 22 -0.48 -2.19 -29.01
N CYS A 23 0.21 -1.24 -29.65
CA CYS A 23 1.47 -0.68 -29.15
C CYS A 23 1.24 0.49 -28.18
N LYS A 24 0.10 1.18 -28.30
CA LYS A 24 -0.30 2.33 -27.50
C LYS A 24 -1.20 1.95 -26.30
N ALA A 25 -1.61 0.73 -26.23
CA ALA A 25 -2.01 0.20 -24.95
C ALA A 25 -0.78 0.33 -24.03
N GLY A 26 -0.31 1.58 -23.86
CA GLY A 26 0.95 1.92 -23.27
C GLY A 26 0.89 1.63 -21.79
N SER A 27 1.77 0.75 -21.30
CA SER A 27 2.14 0.78 -19.90
C SER A 27 2.55 2.21 -19.56
N SER A 28 2.16 2.69 -18.41
CA SER A 28 2.65 3.97 -17.89
C SER A 28 4.18 3.87 -17.75
N LYS A 29 4.87 5.02 -17.71
CA LYS A 29 6.31 5.04 -17.45
C LYS A 29 6.64 4.27 -16.16
N ALA A 30 5.81 4.42 -15.14
CA ALA A 30 5.99 3.75 -13.85
C ALA A 30 5.77 2.23 -13.92
N GLU A 31 4.76 1.75 -14.65
CA GLU A 31 4.59 0.30 -14.89
C GLU A 31 5.81 -0.31 -15.58
N LYS A 32 6.35 0.39 -16.60
CA LYS A 32 7.56 -0.07 -17.27
C LYS A 32 8.75 -0.09 -16.31
N GLU A 33 8.92 0.97 -15.51
CA GLU A 33 9.99 1.06 -14.51
C GLU A 33 9.91 -0.08 -13.49
N ILE A 34 8.72 -0.40 -13.00
CA ILE A 34 8.48 -1.51 -12.06
C ILE A 34 8.81 -2.84 -12.73
N ALA A 35 8.36 -3.06 -13.96
CA ALA A 35 8.59 -4.29 -14.70
C ALA A 35 10.09 -4.50 -14.98
N ASP A 36 10.78 -3.48 -15.50
CA ASP A 36 12.21 -3.53 -15.81
C ASP A 36 13.03 -3.77 -14.52
N TRP A 37 12.64 -3.14 -13.42
CA TRP A 37 13.27 -3.34 -12.11
C TRP A 37 13.07 -4.78 -11.59
N LEU A 38 11.86 -5.36 -11.67
CA LEU A 38 11.60 -6.76 -11.27
C LEU A 38 12.44 -7.74 -12.09
N GLN A 39 12.52 -7.53 -13.41
CA GLN A 39 13.34 -8.35 -14.29
C GLN A 39 14.83 -8.24 -13.96
N SER A 40 15.32 -7.05 -13.54
CA SER A 40 16.71 -6.87 -13.09
C SER A 40 17.05 -7.63 -11.81
N LEU A 41 16.02 -8.02 -11.02
CA LEU A 41 16.15 -8.88 -9.84
C LEU A 41 16.07 -10.39 -10.18
N GLY A 42 15.95 -10.75 -11.47
CA GLY A 42 15.76 -12.13 -11.92
C GLY A 42 14.34 -12.67 -11.72
N VAL A 43 13.35 -11.81 -11.45
CA VAL A 43 11.95 -12.21 -11.26
C VAL A 43 11.29 -12.38 -12.62
N GLU A 44 10.74 -13.57 -12.89
CA GLU A 44 9.90 -13.81 -14.07
C GLU A 44 8.55 -13.11 -13.92
N ILE A 45 8.17 -12.33 -14.93
CA ILE A 45 6.93 -11.55 -14.93
C ILE A 45 6.14 -11.76 -16.22
N ILE A 46 4.82 -11.73 -16.10
CA ILE A 46 3.89 -11.64 -17.24
C ILE A 46 3.28 -10.23 -17.22
N ARG A 47 3.48 -9.47 -18.29
CA ARG A 47 2.89 -8.13 -18.43
C ARG A 47 1.52 -8.25 -19.05
N ARG A 48 0.53 -7.49 -18.53
CA ARG A 48 -0.85 -7.45 -19.01
C ARG A 48 -1.48 -8.84 -19.07
N ASP A 49 -1.33 -9.57 -17.98
CA ASP A 49 -1.98 -10.87 -17.86
C ASP A 49 -3.49 -10.73 -17.84
N ARG A 50 -4.17 -11.58 -18.59
CA ARG A 50 -5.64 -11.59 -18.73
C ARG A 50 -6.27 -12.94 -18.42
N THR A 51 -5.52 -13.84 -17.85
CA THR A 51 -5.97 -15.23 -17.57
C THR A 51 -7.17 -15.28 -16.63
N LEU A 52 -7.34 -14.26 -15.77
CA LEU A 52 -8.45 -14.15 -14.82
C LEU A 52 -9.70 -13.42 -15.35
N GLY A 53 -9.77 -13.13 -16.68
CA GLY A 53 -10.83 -12.30 -17.26
C GLY A 53 -10.76 -10.82 -16.90
N ILE A 54 -9.70 -10.40 -16.21
CA ILE A 54 -9.31 -9.02 -15.93
C ILE A 54 -7.87 -8.83 -16.42
N GLU A 55 -7.47 -7.59 -16.71
CA GLU A 55 -6.06 -7.30 -17.00
C GLU A 55 -5.33 -6.94 -15.72
N LEU A 56 -4.22 -7.65 -15.43
CA LEU A 56 -3.22 -7.27 -14.44
C LEU A 56 -2.03 -6.62 -15.14
N ASP A 57 -1.58 -5.45 -14.69
CA ASP A 57 -0.46 -4.74 -15.32
C ASP A 57 0.82 -5.59 -15.30
N ILE A 58 1.10 -6.23 -14.17
CA ILE A 58 2.20 -7.18 -13.99
C ILE A 58 1.70 -8.36 -13.14
N PHE A 59 1.97 -9.59 -13.58
CA PHE A 59 1.73 -10.80 -12.80
C PHE A 59 3.04 -11.55 -12.61
N ILE A 60 3.28 -12.04 -11.39
CA ILE A 60 4.45 -12.81 -10.96
C ILE A 60 3.97 -14.20 -10.58
N PRO A 61 4.06 -15.21 -11.49
CA PRO A 61 3.48 -16.52 -11.28
C PRO A 61 4.08 -17.25 -10.08
N SER A 62 5.41 -17.22 -9.91
CA SER A 62 6.14 -17.90 -8.83
C SER A 62 5.68 -17.48 -7.43
N ALA A 63 5.28 -16.20 -7.26
CA ALA A 63 4.81 -15.63 -6.01
C ALA A 63 3.29 -15.47 -5.94
N LYS A 64 2.52 -15.90 -6.96
CA LYS A 64 1.07 -15.63 -7.07
C LYS A 64 0.73 -14.17 -6.74
N THR A 65 1.49 -13.24 -7.30
CA THR A 65 1.38 -11.81 -6.97
C THR A 65 1.09 -10.99 -8.22
N GLY A 66 0.01 -10.21 -8.19
CA GLY A 66 -0.32 -9.19 -9.16
C GLY A 66 0.14 -7.81 -8.69
N ILE A 67 0.52 -6.95 -9.62
CA ILE A 67 0.82 -5.54 -9.36
C ILE A 67 0.00 -4.70 -10.33
N GLU A 68 -0.72 -3.72 -9.77
CA GLU A 68 -1.48 -2.70 -10.49
C GLU A 68 -0.89 -1.32 -10.19
N PHE A 69 -0.76 -0.50 -11.21
CA PHE A 69 -0.35 0.88 -11.06
C PHE A 69 -1.54 1.83 -11.31
N ASP A 70 -2.11 2.36 -10.24
CA ASP A 70 -3.23 3.28 -10.28
C ASP A 70 -2.74 4.72 -10.55
N GLY A 71 -2.64 5.10 -11.82
CA GLY A 71 -2.36 6.49 -12.23
C GLY A 71 -3.47 7.44 -11.78
N THR A 72 -3.11 8.55 -11.15
CA THR A 72 -4.04 9.50 -10.47
C THR A 72 -5.17 9.97 -11.37
N TYR A 73 -4.90 10.25 -12.64
CA TYR A 73 -5.91 10.77 -13.56
C TYR A 73 -6.99 9.73 -13.87
N TRP A 74 -6.58 8.52 -14.32
CA TRP A 74 -7.52 7.49 -14.78
C TRP A 74 -8.24 6.78 -13.63
N HIS A 75 -7.64 6.75 -12.43
CA HIS A 75 -8.21 6.17 -11.21
C HIS A 75 -8.90 7.20 -10.32
N SER A 76 -9.08 8.43 -10.83
CA SER A 76 -9.85 9.48 -10.12
C SER A 76 -11.33 9.12 -10.02
N SER A 77 -12.00 9.73 -9.05
CA SER A 77 -13.46 9.62 -8.87
C SER A 77 -14.28 10.12 -10.07
N LYS A 78 -13.62 10.76 -11.04
CA LYS A 78 -14.23 11.17 -12.32
C LYS A 78 -14.50 9.97 -13.23
N PHE A 79 -13.64 8.94 -13.19
CA PHE A 79 -13.72 7.78 -14.09
C PHE A 79 -14.01 6.47 -13.36
N VAL A 80 -13.71 6.38 -12.06
CA VAL A 80 -13.87 5.18 -11.26
C VAL A 80 -14.86 5.44 -10.13
N ASN A 81 -15.76 4.52 -9.89
CA ASN A 81 -16.63 4.53 -8.70
C ASN A 81 -16.10 3.57 -7.61
N LYS A 82 -16.66 3.64 -6.41
CA LYS A 82 -16.24 2.82 -5.26
C LYS A 82 -16.29 1.30 -5.53
N ALA A 83 -17.28 0.83 -6.27
CA ALA A 83 -17.43 -0.59 -6.58
C ALA A 83 -16.33 -1.07 -7.52
N ASN A 84 -16.00 -0.26 -8.54
CA ASN A 84 -14.94 -0.56 -9.49
C ASN A 84 -13.55 -0.51 -8.87
N ALA A 85 -13.35 0.36 -7.85
CA ALA A 85 -12.06 0.48 -7.16
C ALA A 85 -11.57 -0.84 -6.53
N VAL A 86 -12.49 -1.74 -6.14
CA VAL A 86 -12.15 -3.04 -5.52
C VAL A 86 -12.43 -4.25 -6.41
N LYS A 87 -12.87 -4.06 -7.67
CA LYS A 87 -13.26 -5.16 -8.55
C LYS A 87 -12.11 -6.12 -8.82
N LYS A 88 -10.96 -5.60 -9.24
CA LYS A 88 -9.75 -6.41 -9.51
C LYS A 88 -9.27 -7.14 -8.25
N LEU A 89 -9.26 -6.44 -7.11
CA LEU A 89 -8.88 -7.01 -5.83
C LEU A 89 -9.72 -8.25 -5.49
N LYS A 90 -11.05 -8.17 -5.60
CA LYS A 90 -11.95 -9.30 -5.34
C LYS A 90 -11.70 -10.49 -6.26
N VAL A 91 -11.41 -10.24 -7.55
CA VAL A 91 -11.07 -11.32 -8.50
C VAL A 91 -9.76 -11.99 -8.07
N CYS A 92 -8.74 -11.23 -7.69
CA CYS A 92 -7.47 -11.78 -7.22
C CYS A 92 -7.62 -12.56 -5.91
N GLU A 93 -8.39 -12.03 -4.94
CA GLU A 93 -8.72 -12.72 -3.68
C GLU A 93 -9.37 -14.09 -3.93
N ASN A 94 -10.33 -14.17 -4.87
CA ASN A 94 -11.02 -15.42 -5.22
C ASN A 94 -10.09 -16.47 -5.87
N HIS A 95 -8.97 -16.06 -6.45
CA HIS A 95 -7.97 -16.94 -7.08
C HIS A 95 -6.70 -17.11 -6.25
N ASP A 96 -6.73 -16.71 -4.98
CA ASP A 96 -5.59 -16.80 -4.06
C ASP A 96 -4.35 -16.01 -4.53
N ILE A 97 -4.56 -14.95 -5.30
CA ILE A 97 -3.52 -14.05 -5.79
C ILE A 97 -3.44 -12.84 -4.89
N ARG A 98 -2.23 -12.53 -4.41
CA ARG A 98 -1.94 -11.28 -3.73
C ARG A 98 -1.93 -10.15 -4.75
N LEU A 99 -2.66 -9.05 -4.50
CA LEU A 99 -2.66 -7.88 -5.37
C LEU A 99 -2.05 -6.67 -4.66
N PHE A 100 -0.95 -6.16 -5.18
CA PHE A 100 -0.44 -4.84 -4.85
C PHE A 100 -1.08 -3.79 -5.73
N THR A 101 -1.71 -2.78 -5.14
CA THR A 101 -2.22 -1.62 -5.87
C THR A 101 -1.39 -0.40 -5.53
N ILE A 102 -0.53 0.01 -6.44
CA ILE A 102 0.40 1.12 -6.27
C ILE A 102 -0.24 2.39 -6.79
N GLN A 103 -0.62 3.29 -5.90
CA GLN A 103 -1.12 4.60 -6.29
C GLN A 103 0.05 5.51 -6.70
N GLU A 104 -0.09 6.23 -7.82
CA GLU A 104 0.96 7.09 -8.39
C GLU A 104 1.54 8.08 -7.37
N HIS A 105 0.70 8.71 -6.56
CA HIS A 105 1.18 9.67 -5.55
C HIS A 105 2.00 9.02 -4.44
N LEU A 106 1.76 7.74 -4.11
CA LEU A 106 2.58 6.96 -3.17
C LEU A 106 3.89 6.52 -3.84
N TRP A 107 3.85 6.10 -5.13
CA TRP A 107 5.05 5.75 -5.89
C TRP A 107 6.04 6.91 -5.95
N VAL A 108 5.57 8.11 -6.28
CA VAL A 108 6.43 9.31 -6.34
C VAL A 108 7.09 9.62 -5.00
N ARG A 109 6.42 9.36 -3.88
CA ARG A 109 6.90 9.72 -2.53
C ARG A 109 7.69 8.61 -1.83
N HIS A 110 7.37 7.35 -2.11
CA HIS A 110 7.80 6.21 -1.31
C HIS A 110 8.31 5.04 -2.17
N GLN A 111 8.89 5.33 -3.35
CA GLN A 111 9.31 4.33 -4.32
C GLN A 111 10.14 3.20 -3.69
N GLU A 112 11.18 3.52 -2.91
CA GLU A 112 12.05 2.51 -2.30
C GLU A 112 11.33 1.65 -1.26
N LYS A 113 10.44 2.23 -0.45
CA LYS A 113 9.62 1.46 0.51
C LYS A 113 8.66 0.52 -0.20
N ILE A 114 8.05 0.96 -1.29
CA ILE A 114 7.17 0.14 -2.12
C ILE A 114 7.96 -0.99 -2.77
N LYS A 115 9.14 -0.71 -3.32
CA LYS A 115 10.04 -1.73 -3.85
C LYS A 115 10.44 -2.76 -2.78
N ASN A 116 10.77 -2.32 -1.57
CA ASN A 116 11.09 -3.21 -0.46
C ASN A 116 9.90 -4.11 -0.10
N LYS A 117 8.69 -3.57 -0.06
CA LYS A 117 7.47 -4.35 0.19
C LYS A 117 7.19 -5.38 -0.91
N ILE A 118 7.44 -5.04 -2.17
CA ILE A 118 7.34 -5.97 -3.30
C ILE A 118 8.44 -7.05 -3.19
N LYS A 119 9.71 -6.68 -2.95
CA LYS A 119 10.81 -7.63 -2.74
C LYS A 119 10.44 -8.67 -1.69
N HIS A 120 9.92 -8.24 -0.56
CA HIS A 120 9.50 -9.11 0.53
C HIS A 120 8.44 -10.16 0.11
N ALA A 121 7.60 -9.81 -0.86
CA ALA A 121 6.55 -10.69 -1.36
C ALA A 121 7.02 -11.67 -2.44
N VAL A 122 8.05 -11.31 -3.22
CA VAL A 122 8.40 -12.02 -4.45
C VAL A 122 9.79 -12.65 -4.45
N LEU A 123 10.66 -12.25 -3.53
CA LEU A 123 11.98 -12.84 -3.38
C LEU A 123 12.02 -13.82 -2.21
N PRO A 124 12.94 -14.79 -2.23
CA PRO A 124 13.18 -15.66 -1.08
C PRO A 124 13.53 -14.83 0.16
N VAL A 125 12.95 -15.20 1.30
CA VAL A 125 13.24 -14.61 2.60
C VAL A 125 14.13 -15.54 3.41
N GLN A 126 14.96 -14.96 4.27
CA GLN A 126 15.78 -15.69 5.21
C GLN A 126 14.91 -16.14 6.40
N GLU A 127 15.00 -17.42 6.74
CA GLU A 127 14.42 -17.93 7.98
C GLU A 127 15.16 -17.36 9.19
N ILE A 128 14.38 -16.99 10.20
CA ILE A 128 14.94 -16.47 11.46
C ILE A 128 15.43 -17.66 12.31
N ASN A 129 16.74 -17.75 12.53
CA ASN A 129 17.27 -18.56 13.60
C ASN A 129 17.05 -17.83 14.94
N LYS A 130 16.14 -18.33 15.78
CA LYS A 130 15.74 -17.69 17.05
C LYS A 130 16.93 -17.42 18.00
N ASN A 131 18.04 -18.12 17.85
CA ASN A 131 19.24 -17.95 18.68
C ASN A 131 20.11 -16.75 18.26
N GLU A 132 19.91 -16.22 17.05
CA GLU A 132 20.70 -15.10 16.52
C GLU A 132 19.94 -13.77 16.57
N PHE A 133 18.63 -13.83 16.89
CA PHE A 133 17.74 -12.70 16.93
C PHE A 133 17.21 -12.47 18.35
N THR A 134 17.33 -11.25 18.84
CA THR A 134 16.79 -10.86 20.14
C THR A 134 15.57 -9.97 20.01
N VAL A 135 14.54 -10.25 20.82
CA VAL A 135 13.36 -9.37 20.91
C VAL A 135 13.52 -8.49 22.14
N GLN A 136 13.25 -7.21 21.97
CA GLN A 136 13.26 -6.26 23.09
C GLN A 136 12.22 -5.16 22.91
N GLU A 137 11.70 -4.64 24.00
CA GLU A 137 10.98 -3.36 23.98
C GLU A 137 11.99 -2.24 23.80
N ILE A 138 11.70 -1.29 22.90
CA ILE A 138 12.54 -0.14 22.60
C ILE A 138 11.77 1.15 22.79
N ASP A 139 12.47 2.27 22.93
CA ASP A 139 11.83 3.56 22.97
C ASP A 139 11.11 3.91 21.66
N VAL A 140 10.04 4.70 21.77
CA VAL A 140 9.16 5.06 20.65
C VAL A 140 9.90 5.84 19.57
N GLN A 141 10.90 6.64 19.92
CA GLN A 141 11.68 7.44 18.97
C GLN A 141 12.54 6.53 18.08
N THR A 142 13.23 5.56 18.68
CA THR A 142 14.02 4.56 17.96
C THR A 142 13.14 3.72 17.03
N GLY A 143 11.99 3.24 17.53
CA GLY A 143 11.00 2.54 16.69
C GLY A 143 10.50 3.39 15.54
N ASN A 144 10.20 4.66 15.78
CA ASN A 144 9.76 5.60 14.77
C ASN A 144 10.86 5.94 13.74
N ASN A 145 12.13 5.89 14.10
CA ASN A 145 13.21 6.05 13.14
C ASN A 145 13.24 4.88 12.15
N PHE A 146 13.11 3.64 12.64
CA PHE A 146 12.99 2.46 11.79
C PHE A 146 11.74 2.52 10.89
N LEU A 147 10.56 2.79 11.47
CA LEU A 147 9.31 2.88 10.73
C LEU A 147 9.33 4.03 9.70
N GLY A 148 9.93 5.15 10.06
CA GLY A 148 10.11 6.29 9.15
C GLY A 148 10.94 5.94 7.92
N ALA A 149 11.93 5.07 8.06
CA ALA A 149 12.77 4.60 6.96
C ALA A 149 12.12 3.50 6.11
N ASN A 150 11.38 2.57 6.73
CA ASN A 150 10.95 1.32 6.10
C ASN A 150 9.44 1.23 5.80
N HIS A 151 8.56 1.68 6.73
CA HIS A 151 7.12 1.55 6.56
C HIS A 151 6.56 2.64 5.62
N ILE A 152 5.61 2.29 4.76
CA ILE A 152 5.00 3.22 3.77
C ILE A 152 4.36 4.41 4.47
N ASP A 153 3.54 4.16 5.51
CA ASP A 153 2.90 5.24 6.29
C ASP A 153 3.85 5.90 7.31
N GLY A 154 5.08 5.42 7.43
CA GLY A 154 6.10 6.01 8.30
C GLY A 154 5.79 5.91 9.79
N LYS A 155 6.21 6.96 10.52
CA LYS A 155 6.09 7.09 11.98
C LYS A 155 4.65 7.03 12.49
N CYS A 156 4.46 6.63 13.75
CA CYS A 156 3.15 6.59 14.40
C CYS A 156 3.24 7.02 15.87
N ASN A 157 2.09 7.37 16.46
CA ASN A 157 1.96 7.71 17.87
C ASN A 157 1.73 6.45 18.70
N ALA A 158 2.76 5.60 18.80
CA ALA A 158 2.71 4.40 19.61
C ALA A 158 2.85 4.70 21.11
N LYS A 159 2.33 3.79 21.94
CA LYS A 159 2.56 3.77 23.39
C LYS A 159 3.72 2.85 23.75
N THR A 160 3.86 1.73 23.06
CA THR A 160 4.96 0.77 23.23
C THR A 160 5.40 0.21 21.88
N VAL A 161 6.68 -0.13 21.78
CA VAL A 161 7.30 -0.60 20.55
C VAL A 161 8.21 -1.79 20.87
N PHE A 162 8.01 -2.89 20.16
CA PHE A 162 8.86 -4.07 20.22
C PHE A 162 9.67 -4.18 18.95
N ALA A 163 10.95 -4.54 19.08
CA ALA A 163 11.86 -4.72 17.97
C ALA A 163 12.56 -6.07 18.02
N ILE A 164 12.85 -6.60 16.84
CA ILE A 164 13.84 -7.67 16.67
C ILE A 164 15.17 -7.04 16.27
N VAL A 165 16.20 -7.43 16.98
CA VAL A 165 17.59 -7.01 16.73
C VAL A 165 18.41 -8.22 16.29
N HIS A 166 19.18 -8.04 15.23
CA HIS A 166 20.16 -8.99 14.69
C HIS A 166 21.46 -8.25 14.37
N ASN A 167 22.59 -8.74 14.87
CA ASN A 167 23.90 -8.10 14.70
C ASN A 167 23.90 -6.59 15.05
N SER A 168 23.28 -6.23 16.18
CA SER A 168 23.12 -4.84 16.65
C SER A 168 22.27 -3.93 15.73
N GLU A 169 21.56 -4.51 14.75
CA GLU A 169 20.65 -3.80 13.85
C GLU A 169 19.19 -4.17 14.09
N ILE A 170 18.29 -3.17 14.09
CA ILE A 170 16.86 -3.44 14.10
C ILE A 170 16.44 -3.96 12.72
N VAL A 171 15.82 -5.13 12.70
CA VAL A 171 15.36 -5.79 11.48
C VAL A 171 13.84 -5.89 11.37
N SER A 172 13.13 -5.78 12.48
CA SER A 172 11.67 -5.78 12.50
C SER A 172 11.14 -4.97 13.68
N VAL A 173 9.97 -4.34 13.51
CA VAL A 173 9.32 -3.51 14.53
C VAL A 173 7.81 -3.72 14.50
N MET A 174 7.22 -3.88 15.70
CA MET A 174 5.78 -3.72 15.94
C MET A 174 5.54 -2.55 16.91
N ALA A 175 4.59 -1.69 16.57
CA ALA A 175 4.23 -0.51 17.33
C ALA A 175 2.75 -0.56 17.75
N PHE A 176 2.47 -0.42 19.04
CA PHE A 176 1.15 -0.59 19.62
C PHE A 176 0.67 0.67 20.34
N VAL A 177 -0.65 0.83 20.40
CA VAL A 177 -1.32 1.85 21.19
C VAL A 177 -2.54 1.26 21.88
N ALA A 178 -2.93 1.81 23.06
CA ALA A 178 -4.16 1.43 23.72
C ALA A 178 -5.37 1.75 22.81
N SER A 179 -6.32 0.85 22.73
CA SER A 179 -7.54 0.96 21.92
C SER A 179 -8.76 0.75 22.80
N LYS A 180 -9.91 1.31 22.38
CA LYS A 180 -11.22 1.08 23.01
C LYS A 180 -12.21 0.45 22.03
N LYS A 181 -11.72 0.10 20.82
CA LYS A 181 -12.58 -0.37 19.74
C LYS A 181 -12.07 -1.71 19.23
N PHE A 182 -12.89 -2.71 19.38
CA PHE A 182 -12.70 -4.11 18.99
C PHE A 182 -11.67 -4.90 19.84
N ALA A 183 -10.73 -4.25 20.51
CA ALA A 183 -9.71 -4.85 21.34
C ALA A 183 -9.12 -3.82 22.32
N GLU A 184 -8.32 -4.24 23.27
CA GLU A 184 -7.65 -3.37 24.25
C GLU A 184 -6.44 -2.65 23.66
N TRP A 185 -5.78 -3.26 22.67
CA TRP A 185 -4.65 -2.70 21.96
C TRP A 185 -4.87 -2.68 20.46
N GLU A 186 -4.27 -1.72 19.79
CA GLU A 186 -4.20 -1.63 18.33
C GLU A 186 -2.74 -1.79 17.88
N LEU A 187 -2.47 -2.74 17.01
CA LEU A 187 -1.22 -2.82 16.28
C LEU A 187 -1.24 -1.77 15.17
N LEU A 188 -0.57 -0.63 15.42
CA LEU A 188 -0.53 0.51 14.49
C LEU A 188 0.34 0.25 13.28
N ARG A 189 1.52 -0.36 13.49
CA ARG A 189 2.53 -0.62 12.47
C ARG A 189 3.23 -1.94 12.73
N PHE A 190 3.43 -2.69 11.67
CA PHE A 190 4.34 -3.82 11.63
C PHE A 190 5.17 -3.71 10.36
N GLU A 191 6.47 -3.70 10.47
CA GLU A 191 7.39 -3.65 9.35
C GLU A 191 8.62 -4.52 9.61
N THR A 192 9.07 -5.20 8.56
CA THR A 192 10.22 -6.09 8.59
C THR A 192 11.11 -5.80 7.38
N LYS A 193 12.44 -5.84 7.55
CA LYS A 193 13.37 -5.70 6.42
C LYS A 193 13.09 -6.76 5.34
N PRO A 194 13.29 -6.46 4.05
CA PRO A 194 12.81 -7.29 2.93
C PRO A 194 13.32 -8.73 2.90
N ASN A 195 14.49 -8.99 3.48
CA ASN A 195 15.12 -10.32 3.51
C ASN A 195 14.73 -11.19 4.72
N ILE A 196 13.89 -10.70 5.61
CA ILE A 196 13.51 -11.39 6.85
C ILE A 196 12.10 -11.96 6.72
N ASN A 197 11.86 -13.19 7.19
CA ASN A 197 10.53 -13.80 7.20
C ASN A 197 9.58 -13.05 8.16
N SER A 198 8.58 -12.35 7.60
CA SER A 198 7.61 -11.55 8.38
C SER A 198 6.74 -12.37 9.31
N ALA A 199 6.39 -13.61 8.94
CA ALA A 199 5.55 -14.45 9.80
C ALA A 199 6.31 -14.85 11.07
N HIS A 200 7.56 -15.27 10.93
CA HIS A 200 8.42 -15.58 12.09
C HIS A 200 8.72 -14.34 12.93
N ALA A 201 9.06 -13.21 12.29
CA ALA A 201 9.27 -11.94 13.00
C ALA A 201 8.01 -11.52 13.76
N GLY A 202 6.84 -11.62 13.12
CA GLY A 202 5.57 -11.29 13.73
C GLY A 202 5.22 -12.17 14.92
N GLU A 203 5.46 -13.50 14.83
CA GLU A 203 5.26 -14.45 15.93
C GLU A 203 6.13 -14.08 17.14
N MET A 204 7.42 -13.82 16.92
CA MET A 204 8.36 -13.44 18.00
C MET A 204 7.94 -12.14 18.68
N LEU A 205 7.60 -11.10 17.92
CA LEU A 205 7.19 -9.79 18.45
C LEU A 205 5.85 -9.86 19.19
N LEU A 206 4.86 -10.58 18.65
CA LEU A 206 3.57 -10.77 19.32
C LEU A 206 3.70 -11.59 20.59
N THR A 207 4.55 -12.62 20.59
CA THR A 207 4.83 -13.41 21.79
C THR A 207 5.41 -12.52 22.90
N ALA A 208 6.43 -11.73 22.59
CA ALA A 208 7.03 -10.80 23.56
C ALA A 208 6.02 -9.76 24.07
N PHE A 209 5.21 -9.18 23.17
CA PHE A 209 4.14 -8.27 23.54
C PHE A 209 3.13 -8.94 24.48
N LYS A 210 2.63 -10.13 24.14
CA LYS A 210 1.62 -10.85 24.97
C LYS A 210 2.15 -11.34 26.30
N MET A 211 3.44 -11.60 26.43
CA MET A 211 4.06 -11.91 27.73
C MET A 211 3.99 -10.72 28.69
N GLN A 212 4.05 -9.49 28.18
CA GLN A 212 4.00 -8.27 28.98
C GLN A 212 2.58 -7.69 29.12
N TYR A 213 1.79 -7.81 28.04
CA TYR A 213 0.43 -7.27 27.93
C TYR A 213 -0.53 -8.39 27.52
N SER A 214 -1.02 -9.17 28.49
CA SER A 214 -1.97 -10.27 28.25
C SER A 214 -3.34 -9.75 27.82
N SER A 215 -3.46 -9.24 26.60
CA SER A 215 -4.59 -8.45 26.12
C SER A 215 -4.94 -8.74 24.67
N SER A 216 -6.17 -8.45 24.29
CA SER A 216 -6.65 -8.54 22.91
C SER A 216 -6.05 -7.43 22.02
N ILE A 217 -5.82 -7.77 20.73
CA ILE A 217 -5.18 -6.89 19.76
C ILE A 217 -6.06 -6.75 18.52
N VAL A 218 -6.28 -5.53 18.05
CA VAL A 218 -6.87 -5.25 16.73
C VAL A 218 -5.82 -4.74 15.76
N VAL A 219 -5.93 -5.13 14.49
CA VAL A 219 -5.12 -4.57 13.40
C VAL A 219 -5.99 -4.17 12.22
N TYR A 220 -5.62 -3.07 11.57
CA TYR A 220 -6.27 -2.54 10.37
C TYR A 220 -5.32 -2.70 9.19
N SER A 221 -5.53 -3.77 8.40
CA SER A 221 -4.70 -4.09 7.24
C SER A 221 -5.17 -3.32 6.01
N ASP A 222 -4.31 -2.50 5.44
CA ASP A 222 -4.58 -1.77 4.19
C ASP A 222 -4.65 -2.73 3.01
N ARG A 223 -5.79 -2.75 2.32
CA ARG A 223 -6.06 -3.67 1.21
C ARG A 223 -5.31 -3.33 -0.09
N HIS A 224 -4.60 -2.21 -0.16
CA HIS A 224 -3.65 -1.96 -1.25
C HIS A 224 -2.48 -2.96 -1.26
N TRP A 225 -2.14 -3.52 -0.09
CA TRP A 225 -0.97 -4.38 0.10
C TRP A 225 -1.33 -5.85 0.31
N THR A 226 -2.62 -6.17 0.52
CA THR A 226 -3.16 -7.55 0.72
C THR A 226 -2.32 -8.43 1.64
N GLU A 227 -2.17 -8.00 2.89
CA GLU A 227 -1.40 -8.73 3.92
C GLU A 227 -2.26 -9.66 4.78
N GLU A 228 -3.47 -9.99 4.33
CA GLU A 228 -4.43 -10.77 5.11
C GLU A 228 -3.91 -12.15 5.49
N LYS A 229 -3.15 -12.81 4.59
CA LYS A 229 -2.54 -14.12 4.86
C LYS A 229 -1.54 -14.04 6.02
N LEU A 230 -0.77 -12.96 6.11
CA LEU A 230 0.18 -12.74 7.20
C LEU A 230 -0.55 -12.66 8.54
N TYR A 231 -1.59 -11.82 8.66
CA TYR A 231 -2.32 -11.68 9.92
C TYR A 231 -3.05 -12.96 10.32
N LYS A 232 -3.60 -13.72 9.36
CA LYS A 232 -4.19 -15.05 9.63
C LYS A 232 -3.13 -16.04 10.13
N ALA A 233 -1.95 -16.06 9.51
CA ALA A 233 -0.83 -16.92 9.94
C ALA A 233 -0.34 -16.56 11.36
N LEU A 234 -0.42 -15.28 11.74
CA LEU A 234 -0.12 -14.81 13.09
C LEU A 234 -1.24 -15.07 14.12
N GLY A 235 -2.32 -15.75 13.72
CA GLY A 235 -3.42 -16.13 14.63
C GLY A 235 -4.53 -15.08 14.76
N PHE A 236 -4.50 -14.00 13.98
CA PHE A 236 -5.60 -13.04 13.96
C PHE A 236 -6.82 -13.61 13.22
N LYS A 237 -8.00 -13.36 13.75
CA LYS A 237 -9.29 -13.70 13.13
C LYS A 237 -9.83 -12.50 12.36
N PHE A 238 -10.26 -12.72 11.11
CA PHE A 238 -10.93 -11.69 10.31
C PHE A 238 -12.25 -11.28 10.95
N LEU A 239 -12.45 -10.00 11.14
CA LEU A 239 -13.69 -9.46 11.69
C LEU A 239 -14.60 -8.91 10.58
N LYS A 240 -14.12 -7.96 9.80
CA LYS A 240 -14.86 -7.33 8.68
C LYS A 240 -13.97 -6.43 7.84
N ASN A 241 -14.49 -6.03 6.68
CA ASN A 241 -13.89 -4.97 5.86
C ASN A 241 -14.50 -3.61 6.21
N LYS A 242 -13.64 -2.59 6.32
CA LYS A 242 -14.06 -1.19 6.22
C LYS A 242 -14.37 -0.86 4.76
N PRO A 243 -15.41 -0.03 4.52
CA PRO A 243 -15.75 0.39 3.16
C PRO A 243 -14.62 1.22 2.55
N VAL A 244 -14.61 1.23 1.22
CA VAL A 244 -13.78 2.13 0.41
C VAL A 244 -14.01 3.59 0.83
N SER A 245 -12.94 4.29 1.10
CA SER A 245 -12.89 5.72 1.38
C SER A 245 -12.25 6.45 0.20
N CYS A 246 -11.91 7.71 0.37
CA CYS A 246 -11.20 8.46 -0.64
C CYS A 246 -10.17 9.39 -0.02
N ALA A 247 -9.23 9.80 -0.87
CA ALA A 247 -8.27 10.84 -0.55
C ALA A 247 -8.26 11.90 -1.67
N TRP A 248 -7.89 13.11 -1.32
CA TRP A 248 -7.56 14.17 -2.25
C TRP A 248 -6.05 14.20 -2.43
N VAL A 249 -5.59 14.01 -3.66
CA VAL A 249 -4.18 13.86 -3.97
C VAL A 249 -3.72 14.84 -5.04
N ARG A 250 -2.49 15.31 -4.91
CA ARG A 250 -1.71 15.98 -5.94
C ARG A 250 -0.23 15.65 -5.74
N PRO A 251 0.66 15.92 -6.72
CA PRO A 251 2.08 15.62 -6.54
C PRO A 251 2.63 16.14 -5.21
N GLY A 252 3.22 15.27 -4.42
CA GLY A 252 3.87 15.60 -3.15
C GLY A 252 2.95 15.73 -1.93
N ILE A 253 1.62 15.75 -2.06
CA ILE A 253 0.71 15.91 -0.92
C ILE A 253 -0.61 15.16 -1.11
N SER A 254 -1.14 14.62 -0.01
CA SER A 254 -2.45 13.98 0.02
C SER A 254 -3.15 14.23 1.35
N PHE A 255 -4.49 14.28 1.31
CA PHE A 255 -5.35 14.42 2.48
C PHE A 255 -6.44 13.35 2.43
N ALA A 256 -6.57 12.57 3.50
CA ALA A 256 -7.65 11.61 3.61
C ALA A 256 -9.01 12.31 3.71
N GLU A 257 -10.09 11.66 3.28
CA GLU A 257 -11.45 12.24 3.33
C GLU A 257 -11.84 12.68 4.75
N LYS A 258 -11.43 11.91 5.78
CA LYS A 258 -11.70 12.26 7.18
C LYS A 258 -11.05 13.58 7.61
N GLU A 259 -9.88 13.91 7.07
CA GLU A 259 -9.15 15.15 7.37
C GLU A 259 -9.89 16.33 6.75
N THR A 260 -10.39 16.18 5.52
CA THR A 260 -11.14 17.22 4.82
C THR A 260 -12.50 17.56 5.46
N LYS A 261 -13.03 16.66 6.28
CA LYS A 261 -14.26 16.87 7.08
C LYS A 261 -14.02 17.59 8.40
N ASN A 262 -12.76 17.77 8.80
CA ASN A 262 -12.42 18.50 10.01
C ASN A 262 -12.71 20.00 9.82
N LYS A 263 -13.38 20.62 10.80
CA LYS A 263 -13.70 22.05 10.78
C LYS A 263 -12.47 22.97 10.61
N ASN A 264 -11.31 22.51 11.04
CA ASN A 264 -10.04 23.26 10.95
C ASN A 264 -9.28 22.96 9.65
N PHE A 265 -9.84 22.20 8.69
CA PHE A 265 -9.10 21.76 7.50
C PHE A 265 -8.64 22.93 6.61
N LYS A 266 -9.42 24.01 6.53
CA LYS A 266 -9.01 25.24 5.84
C LYS A 266 -7.72 25.83 6.42
N SER A 267 -7.57 25.81 7.75
CA SER A 267 -6.33 26.26 8.42
C SER A 267 -5.14 25.33 8.08
N VAL A 268 -5.38 24.02 7.97
CA VAL A 268 -4.35 23.07 7.53
C VAL A 268 -3.87 23.40 6.12
N LEU A 269 -4.79 23.69 5.18
CA LEU A 269 -4.40 24.09 3.82
C LEU A 269 -3.56 25.38 3.81
N LEU A 270 -3.91 26.38 4.63
CA LEU A 270 -3.12 27.62 4.77
C LEU A 270 -1.71 27.32 5.31
N GLN A 271 -1.57 26.46 6.32
CA GLN A 271 -0.28 26.03 6.85
C GLN A 271 0.60 25.33 5.81
N HIS A 272 -0.02 24.66 4.83
CA HIS A 272 0.68 24.10 3.67
C HIS A 272 0.97 25.12 2.57
N GLY A 273 0.71 26.42 2.79
CA GLY A 273 0.98 27.49 1.86
C GLY A 273 -0.02 27.63 0.70
N PHE A 274 -1.21 27.01 0.81
CA PHE A 274 -2.24 27.15 -0.22
C PHE A 274 -3.07 28.41 -0.01
N SER A 275 -3.30 29.15 -1.09
CA SER A 275 -4.21 30.30 -1.14
C SER A 275 -5.50 29.92 -1.86
N PHE A 276 -6.65 30.25 -1.29
CA PHE A 276 -7.98 29.95 -1.83
C PHE A 276 -9.03 30.92 -1.29
N ASN A 277 -10.19 31.01 -1.96
CA ASN A 277 -11.33 31.78 -1.43
C ASN A 277 -11.95 31.00 -0.24
N PRO A 278 -11.96 31.55 1.00
CA PRO A 278 -12.47 30.89 2.19
C PRO A 278 -13.99 30.66 2.19
N ASP A 279 -14.75 31.36 1.35
CA ASP A 279 -16.21 31.23 1.28
C ASP A 279 -16.65 29.96 0.51
N LEU A 280 -15.74 29.39 -0.26
CA LEU A 280 -16.01 28.16 -0.99
C LEU A 280 -16.08 26.93 -0.06
N ASN A 281 -16.88 25.95 -0.48
CA ASN A 281 -16.88 24.65 0.19
C ASN A 281 -15.57 23.90 -0.09
N ILE A 282 -15.23 22.93 0.77
CA ILE A 282 -13.97 22.18 0.69
C ILE A 282 -13.77 21.52 -0.68
N CYS A 283 -14.83 20.97 -1.28
CA CYS A 283 -14.74 20.31 -2.58
C CYS A 283 -14.31 21.28 -3.69
N ALA A 284 -14.91 22.47 -3.73
CA ALA A 284 -14.57 23.53 -4.69
C ALA A 284 -13.12 24.03 -4.46
N ILE A 285 -12.72 24.22 -3.20
CA ILE A 285 -11.35 24.59 -2.83
C ILE A 285 -10.35 23.54 -3.36
N MET A 286 -10.58 22.26 -3.06
CA MET A 286 -9.68 21.19 -3.47
C MET A 286 -9.55 21.09 -5.00
N HIS A 287 -10.65 21.21 -5.74
CA HIS A 287 -10.60 21.25 -7.21
C HIS A 287 -9.86 22.51 -7.72
N GLY A 288 -10.12 23.68 -7.15
CA GLY A 288 -9.39 24.91 -7.48
C GLY A 288 -7.89 24.79 -7.26
N LEU A 289 -7.48 24.10 -6.20
CA LEU A 289 -6.10 23.81 -5.86
C LEU A 289 -5.51 22.63 -6.67
N LYS A 290 -6.20 22.13 -7.69
CA LYS A 290 -5.76 21.02 -8.56
C LYS A 290 -5.57 19.68 -7.83
N PHE A 291 -6.26 19.46 -6.72
CA PHE A 291 -6.34 18.13 -6.13
C PHE A 291 -7.30 17.23 -6.91
N THR A 292 -6.94 15.98 -7.02
CA THR A 292 -7.75 14.94 -7.63
C THR A 292 -8.26 14.00 -6.54
N LYS A 293 -9.55 13.66 -6.57
CA LYS A 293 -10.15 12.72 -5.64
C LYS A 293 -9.93 11.29 -6.16
N VAL A 294 -9.29 10.43 -5.36
CA VAL A 294 -9.05 9.01 -5.66
C VAL A 294 -9.67 8.13 -4.59
N TYR A 295 -10.05 6.89 -4.95
CA TYR A 295 -10.56 5.92 -4.00
C TYR A 295 -9.44 4.99 -3.51
N ASP A 296 -9.50 4.62 -2.21
CA ASP A 296 -8.69 3.55 -1.66
C ASP A 296 -9.33 2.16 -1.92
N LYS A 297 -8.74 1.11 -1.38
CA LYS A 297 -9.27 -0.26 -1.43
C LYS A 297 -10.02 -0.64 -0.14
N GLY A 298 -10.12 0.28 0.83
CA GLY A 298 -10.58 0.02 2.19
C GLY A 298 -9.52 -0.68 3.02
N CYS A 299 -9.90 -1.16 4.19
CA CYS A 299 -9.02 -1.98 5.02
C CYS A 299 -9.76 -3.19 5.60
N SER A 300 -9.05 -4.28 5.82
CA SER A 300 -9.53 -5.45 6.54
C SER A 300 -9.21 -5.31 8.02
N ILE A 301 -10.17 -5.61 8.88
CA ILE A 301 -10.02 -5.58 10.35
C ILE A 301 -9.84 -7.01 10.83
N PHE A 302 -8.80 -7.25 11.58
CA PHE A 302 -8.52 -8.51 12.24
C PHE A 302 -8.37 -8.30 13.73
N VAL A 303 -8.75 -9.34 14.53
CA VAL A 303 -8.69 -9.31 15.99
C VAL A 303 -8.01 -10.59 16.48
N MET A 304 -7.17 -10.46 17.51
CA MET A 304 -6.58 -11.54 18.28
C MET A 304 -7.00 -11.39 19.73
N GLU A 305 -7.45 -12.46 20.38
CA GLU A 305 -7.79 -12.57 21.80
C GLU A 305 -6.57 -12.91 22.64
#